data_c69a0274088288dbeb9398a565fea2c9
#
_entry.id   c69a0274088288dbeb9398a565fea2c9
#
_cell.length_a   1.000
_cell.length_b   1.000
_cell.length_c   1.000
_cell.angle_alpha   90.00
_cell.angle_beta   90.00
_cell.angle_gamma   90.00
#
_symmetry.space_group_name_H-M   'P 1'
#
loop_
_entity.id
_entity.type
_entity.pdbx_description
1 polymer ?
#
loop_
_entity_poly.entity_id
_entity_poly.type
_entity_poly.pdbx_seq_one_letter_code
_entity_poly.pdbx_strand_id
1 'polypeptide(L)'
;MRRRNFLLVIFPLLLSFLAQSASASELRTWDQLQGTSPKGYVLLFRHAYAPGVGDPENFRLNDCSTQRSLSDLGRQDARDVGEWLKRRQIDILRVESSRWCRAKETAELLGLGRVKLNKNLDSLFEENDIANHPQTFQIRKQIVAHRKNSGLLIMVGHYVNIAALTGVGLASGEGVLVRANRNGELRVLGATPALGR
;
A
#
# COMPACT_ATOMS: atom_id res chain seq x y z
N MET A 1 47.45 -4.15 47.61
CA MET A 1 46.02 -3.84 47.53
C MET A 1 45.71 -3.18 46.16
N ARG A 2 45.21 -3.90 45.17
CA ARG A 2 44.84 -3.39 43.83
C ARG A 2 43.33 -3.08 43.82
N ARG A 3 42.95 -1.84 43.64
CA ARG A 3 41.56 -1.42 43.42
C ARG A 3 41.16 -1.69 41.97
N ARG A 4 40.15 -2.51 41.75
CA ARG A 4 39.52 -2.77 40.43
C ARG A 4 38.43 -1.75 40.22
N ASN A 5 38.60 -0.88 39.23
CA ASN A 5 37.56 0.04 38.76
C ASN A 5 36.57 -0.76 37.93
N PHE A 6 35.29 -0.75 38.33
CA PHE A 6 34.16 -1.24 37.55
C PHE A 6 33.71 -0.10 36.62
N LEU A 7 33.90 -0.27 35.32
CA LEU A 7 33.26 0.57 34.32
C LEU A 7 31.83 -0.01 34.07
N LEU A 8 30.81 0.75 34.51
CA LEU A 8 29.43 0.51 34.14
C LEU A 8 29.23 0.93 32.67
N VAL A 9 28.99 -0.02 31.80
CA VAL A 9 28.57 0.22 30.43
C VAL A 9 27.05 0.51 30.43
N ILE A 10 26.70 1.78 30.28
CA ILE A 10 25.33 2.22 30.03
C ILE A 10 25.15 2.35 28.52
N PHE A 11 24.58 1.34 27.90
CA PHE A 11 24.00 1.37 26.55
C PHE A 11 22.99 0.22 26.51
N PRO A 12 21.71 0.38 26.31
CA PRO A 12 21.00 0.79 25.11
C PRO A 12 19.61 1.40 25.38
N LEU A 13 19.41 2.67 25.31
CA LEU A 13 18.05 3.27 25.41
C LEU A 13 17.66 4.18 24.23
N LEU A 14 18.50 4.34 23.22
CA LEU A 14 18.26 5.32 22.15
C LEU A 14 17.57 4.76 20.90
N LEU A 15 17.48 3.44 20.71
CA LEU A 15 16.86 2.87 19.51
C LEU A 15 15.32 2.76 19.55
N SER A 16 14.71 2.74 20.73
CA SER A 16 13.25 2.56 20.87
C SER A 16 12.44 3.83 20.56
N PHE A 17 13.05 5.02 20.61
CA PHE A 17 12.34 6.29 20.39
C PHE A 17 12.11 6.62 18.92
N LEU A 18 12.91 6.12 17.99
CA LEU A 18 12.80 6.44 16.56
C LEU A 18 11.64 5.68 15.89
N ALA A 19 11.35 4.45 16.31
CA ALA A 19 10.25 3.66 15.76
C ALA A 19 8.87 4.21 16.18
N GLN A 20 8.74 4.73 17.40
CA GLN A 20 7.50 5.33 17.88
C GLN A 20 7.17 6.68 17.21
N SER A 21 8.17 7.45 16.82
CA SER A 21 7.94 8.74 16.14
C SER A 21 7.44 8.56 14.70
N ALA A 22 7.86 7.54 13.98
CA ALA A 22 7.36 7.24 12.64
C ALA A 22 5.87 6.85 12.69
N SER A 23 5.46 5.93 13.56
CA SER A 23 4.07 5.51 13.73
C SER A 23 3.13 6.65 14.13
N ALA A 24 3.58 7.55 15.03
CA ALA A 24 2.79 8.71 15.45
C ALA A 24 2.60 9.73 14.31
N SER A 25 3.59 9.93 13.44
CA SER A 25 3.48 10.82 12.27
C SER A 25 2.52 10.26 11.20
N GLU A 26 2.52 8.96 11.00
CA GLU A 26 1.63 8.27 10.06
C GLU A 26 0.16 8.36 10.48
N LEU A 27 -0.13 8.11 11.76
CA LEU A 27 -1.48 8.26 12.31
C LEU A 27 -1.99 9.70 12.18
N ARG A 28 -1.15 10.71 12.45
CA ARG A 28 -1.51 12.12 12.28
C ARG A 28 -1.90 12.46 10.85
N THR A 29 -1.26 11.87 9.84
CA THR A 29 -1.62 12.11 8.44
C THR A 29 -3.03 11.62 8.14
N TRP A 30 -3.40 10.42 8.59
CA TRP A 30 -4.75 9.90 8.40
C TRP A 30 -5.82 10.68 9.18
N ASP A 31 -5.51 11.14 10.38
CA ASP A 31 -6.42 11.98 11.19
C ASP A 31 -6.67 13.33 10.52
N GLN A 32 -5.68 13.91 9.86
CA GLN A 32 -5.83 15.14 9.07
C GLN A 32 -6.72 14.97 7.82
N LEU A 33 -6.88 13.74 7.33
CA LEU A 33 -7.75 13.44 6.18
C LEU A 33 -9.19 13.13 6.59
N GLN A 34 -9.47 12.94 7.88
CA GLN A 34 -10.80 12.57 8.36
C GLN A 34 -11.84 13.64 7.98
N GLY A 35 -12.95 13.20 7.40
CA GLY A 35 -14.06 14.08 6.97
C GLY A 35 -13.69 15.03 5.83
N THR A 36 -12.61 14.75 5.07
CA THR A 36 -12.14 15.63 4.00
C THR A 36 -12.26 15.01 2.62
N SER A 37 -12.16 15.86 1.58
CA SER A 37 -11.94 15.48 0.19
C SER A 37 -10.48 15.81 -0.18
N PRO A 38 -9.51 14.90 0.13
CA PRO A 38 -8.09 15.22 0.09
C PRO A 38 -7.61 15.40 -1.35
N LYS A 39 -6.86 16.50 -1.59
CA LYS A 39 -6.40 16.84 -2.93
C LYS A 39 -5.06 16.21 -3.27
N GLY A 40 -5.05 15.34 -4.29
CA GLY A 40 -3.85 14.74 -4.85
C GLY A 40 -3.30 13.55 -4.06
N TYR A 41 -4.07 13.02 -3.11
CA TYR A 41 -3.67 11.85 -2.34
C TYR A 41 -4.03 10.55 -3.05
N VAL A 42 -3.11 9.60 -3.02
CA VAL A 42 -3.27 8.26 -3.60
C VAL A 42 -2.88 7.22 -2.56
N LEU A 43 -3.74 6.23 -2.34
CA LEU A 43 -3.43 5.04 -1.56
C LEU A 43 -2.99 3.94 -2.53
N LEU A 44 -1.71 3.58 -2.50
CA LEU A 44 -1.17 2.40 -3.17
C LEU A 44 -1.33 1.22 -2.20
N PHE A 45 -2.12 0.22 -2.56
CA PHE A 45 -2.50 -0.87 -1.69
C PHE A 45 -2.07 -2.21 -2.28
N ARG A 46 -1.29 -2.99 -1.53
CA ARG A 46 -0.95 -4.35 -1.91
C ARG A 46 -2.16 -5.25 -1.68
N HIS A 47 -2.49 -6.11 -2.65
CA HIS A 47 -3.54 -7.11 -2.47
C HIS A 47 -3.40 -7.84 -1.14
N ALA A 48 -4.53 -8.23 -0.54
CA ALA A 48 -4.60 -8.97 0.70
C ALA A 48 -3.94 -10.36 0.60
N TYR A 49 -3.81 -11.06 1.70
CA TYR A 49 -3.04 -12.30 1.75
C TYR A 49 -3.63 -13.39 0.83
N ALA A 50 -2.82 -13.80 -0.13
CA ALA A 50 -3.04 -14.94 -1.04
C ALA A 50 -1.86 -15.90 -0.87
N PRO A 51 -2.04 -17.13 -0.35
CA PRO A 51 -0.96 -18.07 -0.07
C PRO A 51 -0.10 -18.37 -1.32
N GLY A 52 1.19 -18.61 -1.11
CA GLY A 52 2.16 -18.92 -2.16
C GLY A 52 2.91 -17.70 -2.69
N VAL A 53 3.83 -17.94 -3.63
CA VAL A 53 4.70 -16.95 -4.28
C VAL A 53 4.59 -17.10 -5.80
N GLY A 54 4.72 -16.00 -6.55
CA GLY A 54 4.57 -16.02 -8.01
C GLY A 54 3.15 -16.34 -8.47
N ASP A 55 2.99 -16.70 -9.72
CA ASP A 55 1.75 -17.22 -10.28
C ASP A 55 1.96 -18.69 -10.71
N PRO A 56 0.92 -19.56 -10.72
CA PRO A 56 1.02 -20.94 -11.17
C PRO A 56 1.46 -21.02 -12.64
N GLU A 57 2.13 -22.11 -13.05
CA GLU A 57 2.59 -22.31 -14.42
C GLU A 57 1.47 -22.26 -15.47
N ASN A 58 0.26 -22.69 -15.09
CA ASN A 58 -0.93 -22.64 -15.95
C ASN A 58 -1.70 -21.33 -15.84
N PHE A 59 -1.09 -20.26 -15.32
CA PHE A 59 -1.74 -18.96 -15.13
C PHE A 59 -2.43 -18.44 -16.40
N ARG A 60 -3.68 -18.01 -16.23
CA ARG A 60 -4.46 -17.28 -17.25
C ARG A 60 -5.15 -16.09 -16.60
N LEU A 61 -4.93 -14.90 -17.15
CA LEU A 61 -5.42 -13.64 -16.58
C LEU A 61 -6.96 -13.62 -16.38
N ASN A 62 -7.69 -14.21 -17.30
CA ASN A 62 -9.16 -14.16 -17.28
C ASN A 62 -9.80 -15.39 -16.61
N ASP A 63 -9.01 -16.22 -15.95
CA ASP A 63 -9.47 -17.46 -15.32
C ASP A 63 -8.92 -17.54 -13.89
N CYS A 64 -9.76 -17.15 -12.93
CA CYS A 64 -9.36 -17.13 -11.51
C CYS A 64 -9.05 -18.52 -10.94
N SER A 65 -9.54 -19.61 -11.55
CA SER A 65 -9.21 -20.96 -11.11
C SER A 65 -7.75 -21.33 -11.34
N THR A 66 -7.06 -20.61 -12.23
CA THR A 66 -5.64 -20.77 -12.53
C THR A 66 -4.75 -19.78 -11.75
N GLN A 67 -5.33 -19.01 -10.84
CA GLN A 67 -4.62 -17.98 -10.09
C GLN A 67 -4.60 -18.29 -8.59
N ARG A 68 -3.67 -17.67 -7.84
CA ARG A 68 -3.72 -17.70 -6.39
C ARG A 68 -4.92 -16.90 -5.89
N SER A 69 -5.75 -17.52 -5.04
CA SER A 69 -6.90 -16.89 -4.40
C SER A 69 -6.52 -16.28 -3.04
N LEU A 70 -7.28 -15.30 -2.59
CA LEU A 70 -7.18 -14.79 -1.23
C LEU A 70 -7.51 -15.91 -0.22
N SER A 71 -6.83 -15.93 0.92
CA SER A 71 -7.26 -16.70 2.07
C SER A 71 -8.47 -16.04 2.74
N ASP A 72 -9.16 -16.77 3.61
CA ASP A 72 -10.28 -16.20 4.38
C ASP A 72 -9.80 -15.05 5.29
N LEU A 73 -8.61 -15.20 5.88
CA LEU A 73 -7.97 -14.13 6.63
C LEU A 73 -7.71 -12.90 5.73
N GLY A 74 -7.14 -13.10 4.53
CA GLY A 74 -6.92 -12.00 3.60
C GLY A 74 -8.21 -11.30 3.17
N ARG A 75 -9.31 -12.05 2.98
CA ARG A 75 -10.63 -11.46 2.73
C ARG A 75 -11.13 -10.63 3.90
N GLN A 76 -10.91 -11.10 5.12
CA GLN A 76 -11.30 -10.35 6.32
C GLN A 76 -10.45 -9.09 6.48
N ASP A 77 -9.12 -9.18 6.34
CA ASP A 77 -8.21 -8.03 6.38
C ASP A 77 -8.64 -6.93 5.39
N ALA A 78 -9.02 -7.32 4.16
CA ALA A 78 -9.48 -6.35 3.15
C ALA A 78 -10.77 -5.63 3.58
N ARG A 79 -11.74 -6.36 4.16
CA ARG A 79 -12.97 -5.75 4.71
C ARG A 79 -12.65 -4.80 5.87
N ASP A 80 -11.79 -5.20 6.78
CA ASP A 80 -11.43 -4.41 7.97
C ASP A 80 -10.76 -3.09 7.59
N VAL A 81 -9.86 -3.11 6.58
CA VAL A 81 -9.28 -1.88 6.03
C VAL A 81 -10.35 -1.00 5.36
N GLY A 82 -11.26 -1.60 4.61
CA GLY A 82 -12.39 -0.88 4.01
C GLY A 82 -13.26 -0.18 5.06
N GLU A 83 -13.63 -0.88 6.12
CA GLU A 83 -14.41 -0.31 7.23
C GLU A 83 -13.60 0.76 8.00
N TRP A 84 -12.31 0.57 8.18
CA TRP A 84 -11.45 1.57 8.78
C TRP A 84 -11.41 2.87 7.96
N LEU A 85 -11.34 2.80 6.63
CA LEU A 85 -11.40 3.96 5.74
C LEU A 85 -12.78 4.63 5.76
N LYS A 86 -13.87 3.85 5.75
CA LYS A 86 -15.25 4.37 5.84
C LYS A 86 -15.48 5.16 7.12
N ARG A 87 -15.05 4.63 8.28
CA ARG A 87 -15.17 5.33 9.58
C ARG A 87 -14.46 6.69 9.59
N ARG A 88 -13.45 6.89 8.75
CA ARG A 88 -12.77 8.19 8.60
C ARG A 88 -13.50 9.17 7.72
N GLN A 89 -14.57 8.75 7.04
CA GLN A 89 -15.37 9.63 6.17
C GLN A 89 -14.52 10.40 5.16
N ILE A 90 -13.45 9.78 4.66
CA ILE A 90 -12.60 10.35 3.61
C ILE A 90 -13.34 10.18 2.29
N ASP A 91 -13.46 11.28 1.53
CA ASP A 91 -14.06 11.22 0.19
C ASP A 91 -13.19 10.37 -0.76
N ILE A 92 -13.77 9.31 -1.33
CA ILE A 92 -13.11 8.40 -2.25
C ILE A 92 -13.50 8.78 -3.67
N LEU A 93 -12.52 9.24 -4.45
CA LEU A 93 -12.76 9.58 -5.86
C LEU A 93 -12.96 8.34 -6.71
N ARG A 94 -12.11 7.33 -6.54
CA ARG A 94 -12.09 6.14 -7.40
C ARG A 94 -11.28 5.02 -6.78
N VAL A 95 -11.70 3.79 -7.03
CA VAL A 95 -10.94 2.57 -6.73
C VAL A 95 -10.51 1.93 -8.05
N GLU A 96 -9.21 1.75 -8.22
CA GLU A 96 -8.62 1.03 -9.36
C GLU A 96 -7.91 -0.23 -8.89
N SER A 97 -7.91 -1.27 -9.70
CA SER A 97 -7.26 -2.54 -9.39
C SER A 97 -6.52 -3.11 -10.58
N SER A 98 -5.43 -3.81 -10.30
CA SER A 98 -4.85 -4.81 -11.20
C SER A 98 -5.93 -5.80 -11.67
N ARG A 99 -5.73 -6.40 -12.85
CA ARG A 99 -6.62 -7.42 -13.40
C ARG A 99 -6.47 -8.80 -12.75
N TRP A 100 -5.42 -9.03 -11.94
CA TRP A 100 -5.25 -10.26 -11.16
C TRP A 100 -6.40 -10.46 -10.17
N CYS A 101 -6.92 -11.69 -10.11
CA CYS A 101 -8.11 -11.99 -9.31
C CYS A 101 -7.95 -11.62 -7.84
N ARG A 102 -6.81 -11.91 -7.22
CA ARG A 102 -6.50 -11.52 -5.84
C ARG A 102 -6.52 -10.01 -5.58
N ALA A 103 -6.06 -9.22 -6.56
CA ALA A 103 -6.07 -7.76 -6.42
C ALA A 103 -7.47 -7.18 -6.66
N LYS A 104 -8.18 -7.69 -7.66
CA LYS A 104 -9.57 -7.32 -7.94
C LYS A 104 -10.48 -7.64 -6.75
N GLU A 105 -10.41 -8.87 -6.23
CA GLU A 105 -11.18 -9.31 -5.06
C GLU A 105 -10.86 -8.44 -3.82
N THR A 106 -9.58 -8.13 -3.59
CA THR A 106 -9.18 -7.19 -2.52
C THR A 106 -9.87 -5.83 -2.68
N ALA A 107 -9.81 -5.24 -3.87
CA ALA A 107 -10.41 -3.94 -4.14
C ALA A 107 -11.94 -3.94 -3.96
N GLU A 108 -12.61 -5.02 -4.36
CA GLU A 108 -14.05 -5.20 -4.17
C GLU A 108 -14.42 -5.32 -2.69
N LEU A 109 -13.63 -6.09 -1.91
CA LEU A 109 -13.82 -6.29 -0.48
C LEU A 109 -13.59 -5.04 0.37
N LEU A 110 -12.75 -4.10 -0.08
CA LEU A 110 -12.67 -2.78 0.57
C LEU A 110 -14.03 -2.08 0.62
N GLY A 111 -14.97 -2.37 -0.31
CA GLY A 111 -16.33 -1.83 -0.31
C GLY A 111 -16.40 -0.30 -0.41
N LEU A 112 -15.44 0.33 -1.08
CA LEU A 112 -15.28 1.79 -1.16
C LEU A 112 -15.75 2.38 -2.49
N GLY A 113 -16.57 1.65 -3.23
CA GLY A 113 -17.15 2.06 -4.51
C GLY A 113 -16.85 1.09 -5.64
N ARG A 114 -17.27 1.45 -6.87
CA ARG A 114 -17.07 0.62 -8.06
C ARG A 114 -15.58 0.49 -8.39
N VAL A 115 -15.10 -0.74 -8.55
CA VAL A 115 -13.72 -1.04 -8.95
C VAL A 115 -13.57 -0.90 -10.47
N LYS A 116 -12.54 -0.13 -10.89
CA LYS A 116 -12.12 -0.01 -12.28
C LYS A 116 -10.83 -0.80 -12.49
N LEU A 117 -10.82 -1.72 -13.44
CA LEU A 117 -9.61 -2.45 -13.79
C LEU A 117 -8.61 -1.53 -14.53
N ASN A 118 -7.34 -1.63 -14.13
CA ASN A 118 -6.25 -0.84 -14.68
C ASN A 118 -5.06 -1.78 -14.97
N LYS A 119 -4.82 -2.07 -16.26
CA LYS A 119 -3.73 -2.95 -16.69
C LYS A 119 -2.33 -2.50 -16.25
N ASN A 120 -2.15 -1.22 -15.98
CA ASN A 120 -0.85 -0.71 -15.51
C ASN A 120 -0.55 -1.08 -14.05
N LEU A 121 -1.55 -1.60 -13.30
CA LEU A 121 -1.39 -2.15 -11.96
C LEU A 121 -1.10 -3.66 -11.94
N ASP A 122 -1.08 -4.32 -13.11
CA ASP A 122 -0.80 -5.74 -13.25
C ASP A 122 0.58 -6.09 -12.70
N SER A 123 0.74 -7.34 -12.22
CA SER A 123 1.97 -7.78 -11.56
C SER A 123 3.18 -7.71 -12.50
N LEU A 124 4.26 -7.13 -12.01
CA LEU A 124 5.57 -7.12 -12.66
C LEU A 124 6.55 -8.08 -11.95
N PHE A 125 6.03 -9.11 -11.28
CA PHE A 125 6.87 -10.01 -10.47
C PHE A 125 7.91 -10.76 -11.29
N GLU A 126 7.61 -11.08 -12.55
CA GLU A 126 8.51 -11.78 -13.48
C GLU A 126 9.45 -10.83 -14.25
N GLU A 127 9.31 -9.50 -14.07
CA GLU A 127 10.08 -8.52 -14.81
C GLU A 127 11.40 -8.17 -14.12
N ASN A 128 12.47 -7.95 -14.91
CA ASN A 128 13.81 -7.68 -14.38
C ASN A 128 14.03 -6.22 -13.98
N ASP A 129 13.49 -5.26 -14.75
CA ASP A 129 13.69 -3.82 -14.52
C ASP A 129 12.35 -3.13 -14.25
N ILE A 130 11.80 -3.41 -13.07
CA ILE A 130 10.47 -2.91 -12.68
C ILE A 130 10.45 -1.39 -12.55
N ALA A 131 11.55 -0.79 -12.10
CA ALA A 131 11.62 0.66 -11.87
C ALA A 131 11.47 1.45 -13.18
N ASN A 132 12.03 0.97 -14.29
CA ASN A 132 11.97 1.57 -15.61
C ASN A 132 10.88 0.95 -16.51
N HIS A 133 10.09 0.02 -15.99
CA HIS A 133 9.04 -0.62 -16.76
C HIS A 133 7.95 0.39 -17.21
N PRO A 134 7.44 0.29 -18.45
CA PRO A 134 6.40 1.21 -18.96
C PRO A 134 5.17 1.32 -18.05
N GLN A 135 4.72 0.23 -17.42
CA GLN A 135 3.59 0.26 -16.48
C GLN A 135 3.90 1.13 -15.25
N THR A 136 5.10 1.02 -14.67
CA THR A 136 5.55 1.83 -13.54
C THR A 136 5.53 3.31 -13.90
N PHE A 137 6.01 3.65 -15.10
CA PHE A 137 5.96 5.01 -15.63
C PHE A 137 4.51 5.51 -15.79
N GLN A 138 3.60 4.68 -16.33
CA GLN A 138 2.19 5.05 -16.49
C GLN A 138 1.48 5.28 -15.16
N ILE A 139 1.73 4.44 -14.14
CA ILE A 139 1.17 4.65 -12.80
C ILE A 139 1.72 5.93 -12.18
N ARG A 140 3.03 6.19 -12.27
CA ARG A 140 3.61 7.47 -11.82
C ARG A 140 2.94 8.67 -12.50
N LYS A 141 2.73 8.62 -13.80
CA LYS A 141 2.03 9.66 -14.58
C LYS A 141 0.59 9.87 -14.10
N GLN A 142 -0.13 8.78 -13.79
CA GLN A 142 -1.49 8.87 -13.25
C GLN A 142 -1.52 9.53 -11.85
N ILE A 143 -0.58 9.18 -10.97
CA ILE A 143 -0.46 9.80 -9.64
C ILE A 143 -0.16 11.30 -9.77
N VAL A 144 0.76 11.66 -10.66
CA VAL A 144 1.09 13.08 -10.92
C VAL A 144 -0.12 13.85 -11.48
N ALA A 145 -0.87 13.25 -12.40
CA ALA A 145 -2.08 13.85 -12.95
C ALA A 145 -3.17 14.04 -11.88
N HIS A 146 -3.29 13.08 -10.93
CA HIS A 146 -4.24 13.16 -9.82
C HIS A 146 -3.95 14.33 -8.85
N ARG A 147 -2.74 14.89 -8.82
CA ARG A 147 -2.33 15.99 -7.92
C ARG A 147 -3.32 17.15 -7.84
N LYS A 148 -4.07 17.40 -8.91
CA LYS A 148 -5.04 18.51 -8.99
C LYS A 148 -6.48 18.10 -8.61
N ASN A 149 -6.75 16.81 -8.49
CA ASN A 149 -8.09 16.27 -8.24
C ASN A 149 -8.33 16.12 -6.74
N SER A 150 -9.56 16.36 -6.31
CA SER A 150 -10.02 16.09 -4.94
C SER A 150 -10.55 14.68 -4.81
N GLY A 151 -10.55 14.15 -3.58
CA GLY A 151 -10.88 12.77 -3.23
C GLY A 151 -9.69 11.83 -3.31
N LEU A 152 -9.68 10.82 -2.46
CA LEU A 152 -8.64 9.80 -2.41
C LEU A 152 -8.76 8.86 -3.61
N LEU A 153 -7.69 8.70 -4.37
CA LEU A 153 -7.54 7.65 -5.38
C LEU A 153 -6.94 6.41 -4.72
N ILE A 154 -7.62 5.27 -4.82
CA ILE A 154 -7.13 3.98 -4.31
C ILE A 154 -6.68 3.13 -5.49
N MET A 155 -5.46 2.60 -5.45
CA MET A 155 -4.86 1.74 -6.47
C MET A 155 -4.41 0.43 -5.82
N VAL A 156 -5.12 -0.66 -6.10
CA VAL A 156 -4.81 -2.00 -5.57
C VAL A 156 -3.95 -2.77 -6.58
N GLY A 157 -2.76 -3.15 -6.15
CA GLY A 157 -1.78 -3.83 -7.00
C GLY A 157 -0.90 -4.80 -6.23
N HIS A 158 0.38 -4.83 -6.58
CA HIS A 158 1.34 -5.85 -6.15
C HIS A 158 2.56 -5.24 -5.47
N TYR A 159 3.22 -6.06 -4.63
CA TYR A 159 4.40 -5.68 -3.86
C TYR A 159 5.48 -5.00 -4.72
N VAL A 160 5.91 -5.67 -5.79
CA VAL A 160 7.03 -5.21 -6.63
C VAL A 160 6.73 -3.88 -7.32
N ASN A 161 5.49 -3.68 -7.78
CA ASN A 161 5.06 -2.45 -8.42
C ASN A 161 5.08 -1.26 -7.44
N ILE A 162 4.58 -1.48 -6.21
CA ILE A 162 4.54 -0.44 -5.18
C ILE A 162 5.95 -0.12 -4.70
N ALA A 163 6.78 -1.13 -4.46
CA ALA A 163 8.17 -0.94 -4.07
C ALA A 163 8.97 -0.14 -5.13
N ALA A 164 8.77 -0.41 -6.41
CA ALA A 164 9.41 0.33 -7.50
C ALA A 164 8.96 1.82 -7.60
N LEU A 165 7.73 2.12 -7.18
CA LEU A 165 7.21 3.49 -7.17
C LEU A 165 7.65 4.29 -5.95
N THR A 166 7.79 3.65 -4.79
CA THR A 166 7.86 4.32 -3.49
C THR A 166 9.12 4.01 -2.69
N GLY A 167 9.84 2.93 -3.03
CA GLY A 167 10.92 2.39 -2.20
C GLY A 167 10.44 1.64 -0.95
N VAL A 168 9.11 1.51 -0.74
CA VAL A 168 8.52 0.91 0.46
C VAL A 168 8.10 -0.53 0.19
N GLY A 169 8.56 -1.47 1.01
CA GLY A 169 8.09 -2.84 1.04
C GLY A 169 6.83 -2.96 1.92
N LEU A 170 5.75 -3.49 1.36
CA LEU A 170 4.48 -3.67 2.06
C LEU A 170 4.19 -5.15 2.31
N ALA A 171 3.68 -5.50 3.47
CA ALA A 171 3.06 -6.79 3.70
C ALA A 171 1.72 -6.90 2.93
N SER A 172 1.18 -8.11 2.75
CA SER A 172 -0.13 -8.31 2.11
C SER A 172 -1.22 -7.62 2.91
N GLY A 173 -2.13 -6.90 2.24
CA GLY A 173 -3.19 -6.15 2.90
C GLY A 173 -2.74 -4.83 3.52
N GLU A 174 -1.53 -4.37 3.21
CA GLU A 174 -1.04 -3.05 3.62
C GLU A 174 -1.06 -2.07 2.46
N GLY A 175 -1.14 -0.79 2.79
CA GLY A 175 -1.11 0.30 1.84
C GLY A 175 -0.22 1.44 2.28
N VAL A 176 0.25 2.22 1.31
CA VAL A 176 1.04 3.42 1.53
C VAL A 176 0.35 4.62 0.87
N LEU A 177 0.19 5.69 1.67
CA LEU A 177 -0.36 6.94 1.22
C LEU A 177 0.74 7.77 0.56
N VAL A 178 0.51 8.18 -0.68
CA VAL A 178 1.47 8.97 -1.44
C VAL A 178 0.83 10.23 -2.02
N ARG A 179 1.67 11.21 -2.34
CA ARG A 179 1.30 12.41 -3.07
C ARG A 179 2.43 12.85 -3.98
N ALA A 180 2.13 13.29 -5.19
CA ALA A 180 3.12 13.89 -6.06
C ALA A 180 3.37 15.37 -5.68
N ASN A 181 4.62 15.79 -5.63
CA ASN A 181 4.99 17.20 -5.49
C ASN A 181 4.87 17.95 -6.85
N ARG A 182 5.25 19.24 -6.87
CA ARG A 182 5.18 20.05 -8.11
C ARG A 182 6.11 19.56 -9.21
N ASN A 183 7.22 18.91 -8.85
CA ASN A 183 8.22 18.38 -9.78
C ASN A 183 7.87 16.95 -10.25
N GLY A 184 6.75 16.35 -9.78
CA GLY A 184 6.32 15.00 -10.14
C GLY A 184 6.97 13.88 -9.31
N GLU A 185 7.74 14.22 -8.28
CA GLU A 185 8.30 13.24 -7.35
C GLU A 185 7.22 12.76 -6.38
N LEU A 186 7.20 11.46 -6.11
CA LEU A 186 6.27 10.87 -5.16
C LEU A 186 6.83 10.98 -3.74
N ARG A 187 6.02 11.51 -2.83
CA ARG A 187 6.30 11.54 -1.39
C ARG A 187 5.43 10.51 -0.70
N VAL A 188 6.04 9.65 0.10
CA VAL A 188 5.37 8.76 1.04
C VAL A 188 4.98 9.58 2.27
N LEU A 189 3.73 9.49 2.68
CA LEU A 189 3.15 10.31 3.74
C LEU A 189 2.73 9.49 4.97
N GLY A 190 2.53 8.19 4.80
CA GLY A 190 2.16 7.26 5.86
C GLY A 190 1.70 5.92 5.29
N ALA A 191 1.59 4.92 6.16
CA ALA A 191 1.05 3.61 5.83
C ALA A 191 -0.37 3.44 6.41
N THR A 192 -1.12 2.45 5.91
CA THR A 192 -2.31 1.97 6.61
C THR A 192 -1.88 1.27 7.91
N PRO A 193 -2.64 1.39 9.01
CA PRO A 193 -2.32 0.62 10.20
C PRO A 193 -2.42 -0.88 9.93
N ALA A 194 -1.59 -1.66 10.62
CA ALA A 194 -1.76 -3.10 10.66
C ALA A 194 -3.06 -3.40 11.44
N LEU A 195 -4.14 -3.77 10.73
CA LEU A 195 -5.41 -4.12 11.35
C LEU A 195 -5.44 -5.63 11.57
N GLY A 196 -5.59 -6.06 12.82
CA GLY A 196 -5.96 -7.44 13.16
C GLY A 196 -4.87 -8.50 13.06
N ARG A 197 -3.57 -8.16 13.09
CA ARG A 197 -2.47 -9.14 13.23
C ARG A 197 -1.81 -9.05 14.57
#